data_be4dd40857fc033d5211af3ed01fcb33
#
_entry.id   be4dd40857fc033d5211af3ed01fcb33
#
_cell.length_a   1.000
_cell.length_b   1.000
_cell.length_c   1.000
_cell.angle_alpha   90.00
_cell.angle_beta   90.00
_cell.angle_gamma   90.00
#
_symmetry.space_group_name_H-M   'P 1'
#
loop_
_entity.id
_entity.type
_entity.pdbx_description
1 polymer ?
#
loop_
_entity_poly.entity_id
_entity_poly.type
_entity_poly.pdbx_seq_one_letter_code
_entity_poly.pdbx_strand_id
1 'polypeptide(L)'
;MKVKEAISKLLSGKQTKVPEPVMQCVEAVEAQYYKGNDLLPEYRENPLISALGPIWDKATILKALDVPIAFSAHERENSEEYRLHAVGRLSRFVMALPAHLDVVSTVQVIVRQHYVDRDVRIDSGGIEDRYRANQAGELIPIYRHQRSHAYCAGIFGLSGGGKSTALESALRLMPKVIHHEKFGINQVVWVKVDCPKGASLKDTLKVLILQFDDLLGTDYEAEVGSRATLADYANKLHRISKRHHTGLIVIDEMQHALHAVSKNDPLFDFFVNLTNVVGIPVIVSGTPKAAQLFRKTLRSARRISSQGVMSWDGVRNVDDWKRFCNQLQKYQWLAKAAPLSDSLRKYMLELSQGLPGVAIPLFQMSQYQAICSGEEKLSAEVMREVYEEKMASLSPMMSAIRSGNKARMLAYDDLLGDTLNDIVGTMEADAKRYGYQELAMEHEKNESAIDAVSRLLLC
;
A
#
# COMPACT_ATOMS: atom_id res chain seq x y z
N MET A 1 -32.05 57.36 1.10
CA MET A 1 -30.79 57.87 1.69
C MET A 1 -30.20 56.93 2.77
N LYS A 2 -30.98 56.33 3.64
CA LYS A 2 -30.48 55.52 4.79
C LYS A 2 -29.84 54.15 4.44
N VAL A 3 -30.12 53.56 3.29
CA VAL A 3 -29.54 52.23 2.91
C VAL A 3 -28.13 52.36 2.34
N LYS A 4 -27.80 53.44 1.64
CA LYS A 4 -26.46 53.72 1.12
C LYS A 4 -25.44 54.03 2.25
N GLU A 5 -25.88 54.68 3.32
CA GLU A 5 -25.04 54.93 4.50
C GLU A 5 -24.75 53.66 5.33
N ALA A 6 -25.71 52.75 5.39
CA ALA A 6 -25.50 51.46 6.08
C ALA A 6 -24.49 50.58 5.34
N ILE A 7 -24.55 50.56 4.00
CA ILE A 7 -23.59 49.79 3.17
C ILE A 7 -22.19 50.41 3.23
N SER A 8 -22.09 51.74 3.26
CA SER A 8 -20.80 52.46 3.40
C SER A 8 -20.15 52.19 4.77
N LYS A 9 -20.94 52.05 5.85
CA LYS A 9 -20.42 51.70 7.18
C LYS A 9 -20.00 50.24 7.28
N LEU A 10 -20.60 49.31 6.54
CA LEU A 10 -20.19 47.90 6.46
C LEU A 10 -18.90 47.73 5.64
N LEU A 11 -18.64 48.58 4.66
CA LEU A 11 -17.44 48.56 3.82
C LEU A 11 -16.24 49.33 4.43
N SER A 12 -16.48 50.19 5.45
CA SER A 12 -15.43 50.92 6.16
C SER A 12 -14.97 50.26 7.47
N GLY A 13 -15.46 49.05 7.76
CA GLY A 13 -14.97 48.23 8.87
C GLY A 13 -13.49 47.91 8.64
N LYS A 14 -12.65 48.40 9.57
CA LYS A 14 -11.22 48.12 9.65
C LYS A 14 -10.92 46.72 9.12
N GLN A 15 -10.04 46.65 8.13
CA GLN A 15 -9.34 45.40 7.81
C GLN A 15 -8.67 44.92 9.11
N THR A 16 -9.40 44.14 9.88
CA THR A 16 -8.77 43.20 10.81
C THR A 16 -7.90 42.35 9.89
N LYS A 17 -6.57 42.47 10.00
CA LYS A 17 -5.65 41.48 9.44
C LYS A 17 -6.25 40.14 9.84
N VAL A 18 -6.79 39.42 8.85
CA VAL A 18 -7.08 38.01 8.99
C VAL A 18 -5.73 37.42 9.38
N PRO A 19 -5.58 36.80 10.56
CA PRO A 19 -4.33 36.14 10.88
C PRO A 19 -4.07 35.21 9.71
N GLU A 20 -2.87 35.29 9.13
CA GLU A 20 -2.43 34.30 8.15
C GLU A 20 -2.77 32.94 8.74
N PRO A 21 -3.48 32.08 8.02
CA PRO A 21 -3.75 30.74 8.52
C PRO A 21 -2.39 30.13 8.87
N VAL A 22 -2.16 29.89 10.15
CA VAL A 22 -1.03 29.09 10.57
C VAL A 22 -1.27 27.75 9.90
N MET A 23 -0.53 27.48 8.83
CA MET A 23 -0.58 26.22 8.11
C MET A 23 -0.06 25.14 9.07
N GLN A 24 -0.96 24.56 9.86
CA GLN A 24 -0.67 23.42 10.68
C GLN A 24 -0.70 22.20 9.77
N CYS A 25 0.40 21.46 9.74
CA CYS A 25 0.46 20.13 9.16
C CYS A 25 -0.58 19.26 9.90
N VAL A 26 -1.68 18.95 9.24
CA VAL A 26 -2.89 18.38 9.86
C VAL A 26 -2.66 16.98 10.45
N GLU A 27 -1.57 16.29 10.11
CA GLU A 27 -1.27 14.92 10.50
C GLU A 27 0.13 14.75 11.15
N ALA A 28 0.84 15.81 11.49
CA ALA A 28 2.17 15.70 12.09
C ALA A 28 2.07 15.29 13.57
N VAL A 29 2.88 14.32 13.96
CA VAL A 29 3.06 13.96 15.38
C VAL A 29 4.39 14.48 15.88
N GLU A 30 4.46 14.89 17.15
CA GLU A 30 5.71 15.30 17.77
C GLU A 30 6.67 14.15 17.95
N ALA A 31 7.96 14.38 17.64
CA ALA A 31 8.99 13.35 17.70
C ALA A 31 9.21 12.85 19.13
N GLN A 32 9.01 11.56 19.35
CA GLN A 32 9.34 10.86 20.57
C GLN A 32 10.50 9.90 20.30
N TYR A 33 11.68 10.20 20.84
CA TYR A 33 12.89 9.43 20.54
C TYR A 33 12.99 8.17 21.40
N TYR A 34 12.67 7.02 20.79
CA TYR A 34 12.79 5.73 21.42
C TYR A 34 14.24 5.24 21.44
N LYS A 35 14.73 4.82 22.62
CA LYS A 35 16.10 4.39 22.86
C LYS A 35 16.22 2.99 23.48
N GLY A 36 15.21 2.14 23.24
CA GLY A 36 15.20 0.77 23.75
C GLY A 36 16.37 -0.08 23.23
N ASN A 37 16.77 -1.09 24.02
CA ASN A 37 17.86 -2.00 23.65
C ASN A 37 17.48 -2.98 22.53
N ASP A 38 16.23 -3.03 22.15
CA ASP A 38 15.68 -3.75 21.01
C ASP A 38 15.93 -3.07 19.67
N LEU A 39 16.41 -1.81 19.67
CA LEU A 39 16.93 -1.14 18.47
C LEU A 39 18.40 -1.47 18.23
N LEU A 40 18.76 -1.59 16.94
CA LEU A 40 20.17 -1.64 16.54
C LEU A 40 20.91 -0.38 17.03
N PRO A 41 22.22 -0.46 17.34
CA PRO A 41 22.98 0.70 17.80
C PRO A 41 22.84 1.92 16.86
N GLU A 42 22.99 1.71 15.55
CA GLU A 42 22.89 2.75 14.52
C GLU A 42 21.47 3.33 14.40
N TYR A 43 20.44 2.59 14.79
CA TYR A 43 19.04 3.06 14.82
C TYR A 43 18.80 3.96 16.04
N ARG A 44 19.33 3.56 17.19
CA ARG A 44 19.15 4.24 18.46
C ARG A 44 19.74 5.64 18.47
N GLU A 45 20.90 5.77 17.82
CA GLU A 45 21.62 7.04 17.74
C GLU A 45 21.07 8.01 16.69
N ASN A 46 20.29 7.54 15.73
CA ASN A 46 19.76 8.37 14.65
C ASN A 46 18.38 8.94 15.03
N PRO A 47 18.19 10.27 15.11
CA PRO A 47 16.92 10.88 15.49
C PRO A 47 15.76 10.52 14.53
N LEU A 48 16.02 10.41 13.22
CA LEU A 48 14.99 10.06 12.23
C LEU A 48 14.50 8.63 12.39
N ILE A 49 15.33 7.72 12.89
CA ILE A 49 14.97 6.32 13.11
C ILE A 49 14.36 6.13 14.50
N SER A 50 14.97 6.73 15.53
CA SER A 50 14.47 6.60 16.90
C SER A 50 13.07 7.21 17.08
N ALA A 51 12.73 8.22 16.29
CA ALA A 51 11.38 8.79 16.27
C ALA A 51 10.31 7.86 15.64
N LEU A 52 10.71 6.81 14.92
CA LEU A 52 9.78 5.80 14.40
C LEU A 52 9.31 4.78 15.46
N GLY A 53 9.86 4.86 16.68
CA GLY A 53 9.53 3.94 17.76
C GLY A 53 10.25 2.58 17.66
N PRO A 54 9.80 1.56 18.43
CA PRO A 54 10.42 0.25 18.50
C PRO A 54 10.31 -0.54 17.18
N ILE A 55 11.10 -1.59 17.04
CA ILE A 55 10.89 -2.63 16.03
C ILE A 55 9.81 -3.55 16.56
N TRP A 56 8.69 -3.63 15.87
CA TRP A 56 7.56 -4.43 16.33
C TRP A 56 7.76 -5.90 16.01
N ASP A 57 7.45 -6.75 16.99
CA ASP A 57 7.37 -8.19 16.79
C ASP A 57 6.10 -8.60 16.03
N LYS A 58 6.06 -9.84 15.56
CA LYS A 58 4.94 -10.38 14.77
C LYS A 58 3.60 -10.32 15.52
N ALA A 59 3.60 -10.56 16.82
CA ALA A 59 2.38 -10.56 17.63
C ALA A 59 1.81 -9.15 17.77
N THR A 60 2.68 -8.16 18.01
CA THR A 60 2.32 -6.74 18.07
C THR A 60 1.78 -6.25 16.73
N ILE A 61 2.44 -6.62 15.61
CA ILE A 61 1.98 -6.27 14.26
C ILE A 61 0.59 -6.85 14.00
N LEU A 62 0.37 -8.15 14.23
CA LEU A 62 -0.93 -8.78 14.01
C LEU A 62 -2.04 -8.12 14.82
N LYS A 63 -1.78 -7.81 16.10
CA LYS A 63 -2.72 -7.11 16.95
C LYS A 63 -3.05 -5.70 16.46
N ALA A 64 -2.07 -4.98 15.95
CA ALA A 64 -2.24 -3.62 15.43
C ALA A 64 -2.96 -3.58 14.08
N LEU A 65 -2.80 -4.64 13.26
CA LEU A 65 -3.48 -4.78 11.97
C LEU A 65 -4.93 -5.26 12.13
N ASP A 66 -5.26 -5.92 13.23
CA ASP A 66 -6.61 -6.43 13.47
C ASP A 66 -7.51 -5.29 13.96
N VAL A 67 -8.17 -4.63 13.02
CA VAL A 67 -9.11 -3.55 13.33
C VAL A 67 -10.51 -4.12 13.45
N PRO A 68 -11.05 -4.24 14.68
CA PRO A 68 -12.39 -4.77 14.87
C PRO A 68 -13.44 -3.82 14.29
N ILE A 69 -14.43 -4.39 13.61
CA ILE A 69 -15.63 -3.65 13.20
C ILE A 69 -16.53 -3.50 14.44
N ALA A 70 -17.14 -2.32 14.59
CA ALA A 70 -18.15 -2.11 15.63
C ALA A 70 -19.32 -3.07 15.39
N PHE A 71 -19.54 -3.98 16.34
CA PHE A 71 -20.58 -5.00 16.27
C PHE A 71 -21.07 -5.36 17.68
N SER A 72 -22.40 -5.45 17.82
CA SER A 72 -23.04 -6.02 18.99
C SER A 72 -24.13 -7.01 18.54
N ALA A 73 -24.23 -8.14 19.21
CA ALA A 73 -25.28 -9.13 18.93
C ALA A 73 -26.70 -8.57 19.13
N HIS A 74 -26.90 -7.62 20.03
CA HIS A 74 -28.17 -6.93 20.24
C HIS A 74 -28.61 -6.09 19.03
N GLU A 75 -27.70 -5.70 18.14
CA GLU A 75 -28.06 -4.99 16.92
C GLU A 75 -28.94 -5.82 15.97
N ARG A 76 -28.96 -7.14 16.12
CA ARG A 76 -29.84 -8.05 15.37
C ARG A 76 -31.33 -7.89 15.70
N GLU A 77 -31.64 -7.32 16.86
CA GLU A 77 -32.99 -7.07 17.34
C GLU A 77 -33.58 -5.75 16.84
N ASN A 78 -32.74 -4.91 16.20
CA ASN A 78 -33.19 -3.65 15.63
C ASN A 78 -33.98 -3.85 14.32
N SER A 79 -34.58 -2.77 13.84
CA SER A 79 -35.32 -2.78 12.59
C SER A 79 -34.48 -3.21 11.39
N GLU A 80 -35.13 -3.60 10.31
CA GLU A 80 -34.50 -4.00 9.06
C GLU A 80 -33.56 -2.90 8.55
N GLU A 81 -34.03 -1.66 8.49
CA GLU A 81 -33.28 -0.51 7.99
C GLU A 81 -31.99 -0.29 8.80
N TYR A 82 -32.07 -0.37 10.13
CA TYR A 82 -30.89 -0.26 10.99
C TYR A 82 -29.86 -1.35 10.64
N ARG A 83 -30.31 -2.60 10.52
CA ARG A 83 -29.44 -3.74 10.23
C ARG A 83 -28.81 -3.66 8.85
N LEU A 84 -29.54 -3.20 7.83
CA LEU A 84 -28.99 -2.94 6.50
C LEU A 84 -27.86 -1.92 6.55
N HIS A 85 -28.00 -0.81 7.29
CA HIS A 85 -26.91 0.14 7.50
C HIS A 85 -25.73 -0.48 8.26
N ALA A 86 -26.01 -1.29 9.29
CA ALA A 86 -24.97 -1.93 10.11
C ALA A 86 -24.13 -2.94 9.30
N VAL A 87 -24.76 -3.72 8.41
CA VAL A 87 -24.08 -4.63 7.46
C VAL A 87 -23.08 -3.88 6.58
N GLY A 88 -23.36 -2.61 6.24
CA GLY A 88 -22.45 -1.75 5.48
C GLY A 88 -21.05 -1.58 6.11
N ARG A 89 -20.94 -1.79 7.43
CA ARG A 89 -19.63 -1.72 8.15
C ARG A 89 -18.63 -2.79 7.67
N LEU A 90 -19.10 -3.89 7.04
CA LEU A 90 -18.26 -4.93 6.47
C LEU A 90 -17.29 -4.41 5.40
N SER A 91 -17.59 -3.29 4.76
CA SER A 91 -16.66 -2.64 3.83
C SER A 91 -15.32 -2.24 4.47
N ARG A 92 -15.29 -2.15 5.81
CA ARG A 92 -14.07 -1.84 6.60
C ARG A 92 -13.40 -3.09 7.16
N PHE A 93 -13.88 -4.28 6.82
CA PHE A 93 -13.31 -5.52 7.34
C PHE A 93 -11.91 -5.75 6.78
N VAL A 94 -10.95 -5.84 7.69
CA VAL A 94 -9.55 -6.20 7.39
C VAL A 94 -9.16 -7.29 8.36
N MET A 95 -8.64 -8.37 7.84
CA MET A 95 -8.05 -9.44 8.63
C MET A 95 -6.55 -9.53 8.34
N ALA A 96 -5.75 -9.53 9.39
CA ALA A 96 -4.32 -9.74 9.27
C ALA A 96 -4.01 -11.18 8.78
N LEU A 97 -3.36 -11.29 7.64
CA LEU A 97 -2.84 -12.52 7.04
C LEU A 97 -1.32 -12.59 7.23
N PRO A 98 -0.70 -13.78 7.15
CA PRO A 98 0.76 -13.90 7.18
C PRO A 98 1.46 -12.97 6.18
N ALA A 99 0.94 -12.85 4.98
CA ALA A 99 1.48 -11.96 3.95
C ALA A 99 1.50 -10.46 4.36
N HIS A 100 0.61 -10.02 5.24
CA HIS A 100 0.67 -8.66 5.79
C HIS A 100 1.90 -8.45 6.66
N LEU A 101 2.37 -9.48 7.38
CA LEU A 101 3.61 -9.40 8.16
C LEU A 101 4.81 -9.14 7.29
N ASP A 102 4.87 -9.76 6.11
CA ASP A 102 5.98 -9.57 5.16
C ASP A 102 5.98 -8.15 4.61
N VAL A 103 4.80 -7.60 4.28
CA VAL A 103 4.67 -6.20 3.84
C VAL A 103 5.12 -5.25 4.94
N VAL A 104 4.62 -5.42 6.16
CA VAL A 104 4.99 -4.56 7.30
C VAL A 104 6.49 -4.64 7.58
N SER A 105 7.05 -5.85 7.62
CA SER A 105 8.49 -6.06 7.84
C SER A 105 9.32 -5.38 6.76
N THR A 106 8.92 -5.54 5.50
CA THR A 106 9.61 -4.91 4.36
C THR A 106 9.57 -3.39 4.45
N VAL A 107 8.40 -2.81 4.72
CA VAL A 107 8.24 -1.36 4.89
C VAL A 107 9.11 -0.83 6.02
N GLN A 108 9.06 -1.48 7.20
CA GLN A 108 9.86 -1.08 8.36
C GLN A 108 11.36 -1.14 8.11
N VAL A 109 11.84 -2.22 7.46
CA VAL A 109 13.26 -2.39 7.13
C VAL A 109 13.70 -1.34 6.12
N ILE A 110 12.93 -1.16 5.03
CA ILE A 110 13.27 -0.20 3.97
C ILE A 110 13.40 1.22 4.54
N VAL A 111 12.42 1.67 5.33
CA VAL A 111 12.40 3.03 5.89
C VAL A 111 13.56 3.23 6.87
N ARG A 112 13.78 2.31 7.82
CA ARG A 112 14.85 2.45 8.80
C ARG A 112 16.23 2.37 8.17
N GLN A 113 16.46 1.42 7.26
CA GLN A 113 17.73 1.28 6.56
C GLN A 113 18.05 2.47 5.65
N HIS A 114 17.02 3.12 5.10
CA HIS A 114 17.20 4.35 4.34
C HIS A 114 17.73 5.49 5.20
N TYR A 115 17.28 5.59 6.45
CA TYR A 115 17.72 6.64 7.36
C TYR A 115 19.08 6.39 8.02
N VAL A 116 19.66 5.17 7.95
CA VAL A 116 20.98 4.88 8.55
C VAL A 116 22.06 5.83 8.03
N ASP A 117 22.03 6.11 6.74
CA ASP A 117 23.00 6.99 6.08
C ASP A 117 22.57 8.48 6.09
N ARG A 118 21.46 8.81 6.74
CA ARG A 118 20.92 10.17 6.85
C ARG A 118 20.79 10.56 8.32
N ASP A 119 21.41 11.64 8.69
CA ASP A 119 21.37 12.12 10.07
C ASP A 119 21.06 13.62 10.08
N VAL A 120 19.93 13.96 10.67
CA VAL A 120 19.45 15.35 10.75
C VAL A 120 20.46 16.26 11.44
N ARG A 121 21.27 15.74 12.36
CA ARG A 121 22.34 16.49 13.05
C ARG A 121 23.47 16.91 12.10
N ILE A 122 23.65 16.15 11.02
CA ILE A 122 24.67 16.40 9.99
C ILE A 122 24.04 17.14 8.81
N ASP A 123 22.81 16.75 8.43
CA ASP A 123 22.11 17.31 7.27
C ASP A 123 21.48 18.69 7.55
N SER A 124 21.12 18.99 8.80
CA SER A 124 20.57 20.29 9.21
C SER A 124 21.64 21.39 9.34
N GLY A 125 22.91 20.99 9.47
CA GLY A 125 24.02 21.91 9.34
C GLY A 125 24.06 22.45 7.93
N GLY A 126 23.30 23.53 7.67
CA GLY A 126 23.27 24.21 6.39
C GLY A 126 24.67 24.66 5.96
N ILE A 127 24.75 25.25 4.78
CA ILE A 127 26.00 25.83 4.23
C ILE A 127 26.74 26.67 5.29
N GLU A 128 26.03 27.33 6.20
CA GLU A 128 26.59 28.15 7.29
C GLU A 128 27.31 27.33 8.36
N ASP A 129 26.75 26.18 8.79
CA ASP A 129 27.41 25.34 9.80
C ASP A 129 28.60 24.60 9.22
N ARG A 130 28.56 24.22 7.95
CA ARG A 130 29.74 23.71 7.20
C ARG A 130 30.82 24.79 7.05
N TYR A 131 30.40 26.03 6.83
CA TYR A 131 31.32 27.14 6.71
C TYR A 131 31.97 27.46 8.07
N ARG A 132 31.21 27.46 9.18
CA ARG A 132 31.73 27.63 10.55
C ARG A 132 32.68 26.52 10.96
N ALA A 133 32.31 25.27 10.72
CA ALA A 133 33.16 24.11 11.03
C ALA A 133 34.48 24.14 10.21
N ASN A 134 34.39 24.52 8.94
CA ASN A 134 35.57 24.69 8.08
C ASN A 134 36.47 25.82 8.57
N GLN A 135 35.91 26.92 9.08
CA GLN A 135 36.67 28.00 9.72
C GLN A 135 37.29 27.58 11.07
N ALA A 136 36.60 26.71 11.81
CA ALA A 136 37.11 26.17 13.08
C ALA A 136 38.19 25.07 12.92
N GLY A 137 38.48 24.64 11.68
CA GLY A 137 39.36 23.50 11.40
C GLY A 137 38.80 22.15 11.84
N GLU A 138 37.51 22.08 12.10
CA GLU A 138 36.80 20.83 12.44
C GLU A 138 36.57 20.01 11.17
N LEU A 139 37.10 18.78 11.15
CA LEU A 139 36.77 17.81 10.10
C LEU A 139 35.36 17.33 10.32
N ILE A 140 34.38 17.95 9.65
CA ILE A 140 33.06 17.33 9.54
C ILE A 140 33.23 16.12 8.62
N PRO A 141 32.85 14.91 9.05
CA PRO A 141 32.84 13.75 8.17
C PRO A 141 31.82 14.01 7.05
N ILE A 142 32.28 14.46 5.89
CA ILE A 142 31.43 14.86 4.75
C ILE A 142 30.76 13.66 4.08
N TYR A 143 31.20 12.44 4.38
CA TYR A 143 30.74 11.22 3.73
C TYR A 143 30.56 10.07 4.70
N ARG A 144 29.34 9.89 5.22
CA ARG A 144 28.87 8.52 5.33
C ARG A 144 28.59 8.05 3.91
N HIS A 145 29.02 6.86 3.53
CA HIS A 145 28.79 6.29 2.20
C HIS A 145 27.29 6.28 1.93
N GLN A 146 26.80 7.31 1.25
CA GLN A 146 25.43 7.25 0.72
C GLN A 146 25.42 6.11 -0.30
N ARG A 147 24.56 5.13 -0.06
CA ARG A 147 24.38 4.04 -1.02
C ARG A 147 23.98 4.65 -2.37
N SER A 148 24.61 4.19 -3.41
CA SER A 148 24.37 4.69 -4.78
C SER A 148 22.96 4.41 -5.29
N HIS A 149 22.17 3.59 -4.57
CA HIS A 149 20.84 3.18 -4.97
C HIS A 149 19.92 3.05 -3.76
N ALA A 150 18.72 3.65 -3.86
CA ALA A 150 17.67 3.45 -2.87
C ALA A 150 17.07 2.03 -2.99
N TYR A 151 16.49 1.56 -1.89
CA TYR A 151 15.78 0.29 -1.87
C TYR A 151 14.49 0.34 -2.68
N CYS A 152 14.15 -0.79 -3.32
CA CYS A 152 12.88 -0.95 -4.01
C CYS A 152 12.25 -2.29 -3.63
N ALA A 153 10.91 -2.32 -3.59
CA ALA A 153 10.14 -3.55 -3.48
C ALA A 153 8.92 -3.49 -4.41
N GLY A 154 8.42 -4.65 -4.82
CA GLY A 154 7.21 -4.77 -5.63
C GLY A 154 6.16 -5.63 -4.94
N ILE A 155 4.88 -5.26 -5.05
CA ILE A 155 3.74 -6.07 -4.61
C ILE A 155 2.80 -6.23 -5.80
N PHE A 156 2.74 -7.43 -6.35
CA PHE A 156 1.94 -7.69 -7.54
C PHE A 156 0.98 -8.84 -7.30
N GLY A 157 -0.21 -8.76 -7.89
CA GLY A 157 -1.20 -9.81 -7.78
C GLY A 157 -2.55 -9.37 -8.31
N LEU A 158 -3.52 -10.28 -8.24
CA LEU A 158 -4.85 -10.08 -8.79
C LEU A 158 -5.56 -8.85 -8.21
N SER A 159 -6.36 -8.18 -9.04
CA SER A 159 -7.27 -7.13 -8.57
C SER A 159 -8.25 -7.71 -7.54
N GLY A 160 -8.55 -6.94 -6.49
CA GLY A 160 -9.37 -7.42 -5.36
C GLY A 160 -8.67 -8.39 -4.41
N GLY A 161 -7.37 -8.71 -4.61
CA GLY A 161 -6.58 -9.54 -3.71
C GLY A 161 -6.30 -8.92 -2.35
N GLY A 162 -6.42 -7.59 -2.20
CA GLY A 162 -6.17 -6.88 -0.94
C GLY A 162 -4.79 -6.19 -0.85
N LYS A 163 -4.06 -6.04 -1.96
CA LYS A 163 -2.72 -5.39 -2.01
C LYS A 163 -2.70 -4.00 -1.41
N SER A 164 -3.57 -3.11 -1.90
CA SER A 164 -3.67 -1.72 -1.43
C SER A 164 -4.03 -1.66 0.05
N THR A 165 -4.95 -2.54 0.50
CA THR A 165 -5.33 -2.66 1.90
C THR A 165 -4.14 -3.09 2.77
N ALA A 166 -3.32 -4.03 2.30
CA ALA A 166 -2.14 -4.49 3.03
C ALA A 166 -1.09 -3.38 3.13
N LEU A 167 -0.82 -2.68 2.03
CA LEU A 167 0.08 -1.52 2.02
C LEU A 167 -0.40 -0.42 2.95
N GLU A 168 -1.64 -0.01 2.85
CA GLU A 168 -2.22 1.03 3.71
C GLU A 168 -2.22 0.61 5.19
N SER A 169 -2.49 -0.66 5.46
CA SER A 169 -2.41 -1.19 6.82
C SER A 169 -0.98 -1.14 7.36
N ALA A 170 0.02 -1.49 6.55
CA ALA A 170 1.43 -1.41 6.92
C ALA A 170 1.88 0.05 7.14
N LEU A 171 1.49 0.97 6.25
CA LEU A 171 1.85 2.37 6.33
C LEU A 171 1.23 3.06 7.56
N ARG A 172 -0.01 2.72 7.92
CA ARG A 172 -0.69 3.25 9.13
C ARG A 172 0.01 2.89 10.45
N LEU A 173 0.87 1.88 10.46
CA LEU A 173 1.67 1.54 11.64
C LEU A 173 2.84 2.50 11.90
N MET A 174 3.09 3.44 10.98
CA MET A 174 4.08 4.50 11.15
C MET A 174 3.42 5.86 10.97
N PRO A 175 3.84 6.87 11.74
CA PRO A 175 3.40 8.25 11.49
C PRO A 175 3.69 8.67 10.05
N LYS A 176 2.80 9.42 9.45
CA LYS A 176 3.00 9.93 8.09
C LYS A 176 4.01 11.08 8.08
N VAL A 177 3.86 12.00 9.05
CA VAL A 177 4.77 13.12 9.27
C VAL A 177 5.15 13.19 10.74
N ILE A 178 6.43 13.39 11.03
CA ILE A 178 6.96 13.61 12.38
C ILE A 178 7.58 15.00 12.44
N HIS A 179 7.12 15.82 13.38
CA HIS A 179 7.72 17.11 13.67
C HIS A 179 8.83 16.95 14.68
N HIS A 180 10.04 17.38 14.34
CA HIS A 180 11.20 17.40 15.22
C HIS A 180 11.45 18.82 15.70
N GLU A 181 10.80 19.24 16.77
CA GLU A 181 10.91 20.59 17.34
C GLU A 181 12.38 20.98 17.56
N LYS A 182 13.18 20.08 18.13
CA LYS A 182 14.61 20.28 18.40
C LYS A 182 15.44 20.68 17.18
N PHE A 183 15.04 20.24 15.98
CA PHE A 183 15.75 20.45 14.73
C PHE A 183 15.00 21.39 13.78
N GLY A 184 13.77 21.80 14.12
CA GLY A 184 12.92 22.64 13.30
C GLY A 184 12.55 22.03 11.94
N ILE A 185 12.37 20.70 11.87
CA ILE A 185 12.09 19.99 10.63
C ILE A 185 10.84 19.12 10.73
N ASN A 186 10.20 18.91 9.58
CA ASN A 186 9.17 17.92 9.39
C ASN A 186 9.75 16.74 8.59
N GLN A 187 9.79 15.55 9.20
CA GLN A 187 10.15 14.30 8.57
C GLN A 187 8.91 13.69 7.93
N VAL A 188 8.88 13.62 6.61
CA VAL A 188 7.83 12.90 5.87
C VAL A 188 8.24 11.43 5.78
N VAL A 189 7.69 10.58 6.66
CA VAL A 189 8.09 9.17 6.76
C VAL A 189 7.68 8.41 5.50
N TRP A 190 6.49 8.67 4.98
CA TRP A 190 6.03 8.06 3.74
C TRP A 190 5.00 8.91 3.00
N VAL A 191 4.98 8.75 1.68
CA VAL A 191 3.98 9.30 0.77
C VAL A 191 3.44 8.18 -0.12
N LYS A 192 2.12 8.07 -0.24
CA LYS A 192 1.45 7.12 -1.15
C LYS A 192 0.66 7.89 -2.20
N VAL A 193 0.77 7.45 -3.44
CA VAL A 193 -0.06 7.91 -4.56
C VAL A 193 -0.55 6.72 -5.36
N ASP A 194 -1.73 6.87 -5.95
CA ASP A 194 -2.22 5.95 -6.96
C ASP A 194 -1.82 6.49 -8.34
N CYS A 195 -1.29 5.63 -9.19
CA CYS A 195 -0.93 6.02 -10.56
C CYS A 195 -2.19 6.43 -11.32
N PRO A 196 -2.30 7.67 -11.83
CA PRO A 196 -3.51 8.12 -12.49
C PRO A 196 -3.75 7.36 -13.80
N LYS A 197 -5.01 7.08 -14.13
CA LYS A 197 -5.37 6.37 -15.37
C LYS A 197 -4.99 7.19 -16.61
N GLY A 198 -4.24 6.57 -17.52
CA GLY A 198 -3.80 7.21 -18.77
C GLY A 198 -2.83 8.38 -18.59
N ALA A 199 -2.37 8.63 -17.36
CA ALA A 199 -1.46 9.70 -17.03
C ALA A 199 -0.03 9.38 -17.49
N SER A 200 0.69 10.42 -17.86
CA SER A 200 2.12 10.33 -18.10
C SER A 200 2.89 10.19 -16.78
N LEU A 201 4.15 9.79 -16.87
CA LEU A 201 5.06 9.77 -15.72
C LEU A 201 5.21 11.15 -15.07
N LYS A 202 5.12 12.21 -15.88
CA LYS A 202 5.11 13.60 -15.40
C LYS A 202 3.91 13.85 -14.50
N ASP A 203 2.72 13.37 -14.88
CA ASP A 203 1.51 13.53 -14.08
C ASP A 203 1.62 12.78 -12.75
N THR A 204 2.25 11.61 -12.74
CA THR A 204 2.53 10.88 -11.49
C THR A 204 3.46 11.65 -10.56
N LEU A 205 4.52 12.28 -11.08
CA LEU A 205 5.38 13.17 -10.27
C LEU A 205 4.65 14.40 -9.78
N LYS A 206 3.78 14.98 -10.60
CA LYS A 206 2.93 16.10 -10.22
C LYS A 206 2.04 15.71 -9.04
N VAL A 207 1.34 14.58 -9.13
CA VAL A 207 0.50 14.08 -8.02
C VAL A 207 1.32 13.81 -6.76
N LEU A 208 2.55 13.29 -6.88
CA LEU A 208 3.46 13.13 -5.74
C LEU A 208 3.77 14.46 -5.06
N ILE A 209 4.08 15.52 -5.82
CA ILE A 209 4.36 16.86 -5.25
C ILE A 209 3.12 17.43 -4.59
N LEU A 210 1.94 17.31 -5.21
CA LEU A 210 0.67 17.72 -4.61
C LEU A 210 0.39 17.02 -3.26
N GLN A 211 0.78 15.73 -3.14
CA GLN A 211 0.67 15.03 -1.85
C GLN A 211 1.58 15.63 -0.77
N PHE A 212 2.76 16.15 -1.14
CA PHE A 212 3.60 16.88 -0.19
C PHE A 212 2.96 18.22 0.19
N ASP A 213 2.35 18.91 -0.76
CA ASP A 213 1.65 20.16 -0.50
C ASP A 213 0.48 19.96 0.47
N ASP A 214 -0.34 18.90 0.24
CA ASP A 214 -1.43 18.53 1.14
C ASP A 214 -0.95 18.18 2.56
N LEU A 215 0.19 17.47 2.65
CA LEU A 215 0.75 17.03 3.94
C LEU A 215 1.38 18.14 4.75
N LEU A 216 2.03 19.08 4.06
CA LEU A 216 2.89 20.10 4.68
C LEU A 216 2.25 21.48 4.66
N GLY A 217 1.12 21.64 3.97
CA GLY A 217 0.49 22.94 3.76
C GLY A 217 1.37 23.87 2.92
N THR A 218 1.99 23.36 1.87
CA THR A 218 2.90 24.09 0.97
C THR A 218 2.31 24.20 -0.43
N ASP A 219 2.95 24.98 -1.31
CA ASP A 219 2.57 25.19 -2.70
C ASP A 219 3.73 24.82 -3.65
N TYR A 220 4.42 23.72 -3.39
CA TYR A 220 5.58 23.27 -4.18
C TYR A 220 5.24 23.01 -5.65
N GLU A 221 4.03 22.53 -5.94
CA GLU A 221 3.59 22.30 -7.31
C GLU A 221 3.45 23.61 -8.07
N ALA A 222 2.90 24.64 -7.47
CA ALA A 222 2.75 25.96 -8.08
C ALA A 222 4.10 26.63 -8.42
N GLU A 223 5.17 26.26 -7.68
CA GLU A 223 6.52 26.73 -8.00
C GLU A 223 7.13 26.04 -9.24
N VAL A 224 6.52 24.96 -9.73
CA VAL A 224 6.93 24.28 -10.96
C VAL A 224 6.28 24.96 -12.15
N GLY A 225 7.06 25.56 -13.02
CA GLY A 225 6.54 26.33 -14.16
C GLY A 225 5.64 25.52 -15.09
N SER A 226 4.71 26.18 -15.76
CA SER A 226 3.71 25.55 -16.66
C SER A 226 4.31 24.75 -17.82
N ARG A 227 5.54 25.08 -18.24
CA ARG A 227 6.29 24.37 -19.31
C ARG A 227 7.30 23.36 -18.77
N ALA A 228 7.23 23.03 -17.48
CA ALA A 228 8.17 22.14 -16.83
C ALA A 228 8.20 20.73 -17.51
N THR A 229 9.38 20.18 -17.60
CA THR A 229 9.65 18.84 -18.14
C THR A 229 9.52 17.78 -17.04
N LEU A 230 9.59 16.50 -17.42
CA LEU A 230 9.69 15.39 -16.45
C LEU A 230 10.90 15.55 -15.52
N ALA A 231 12.03 16.02 -16.08
CA ALA A 231 13.27 16.25 -15.32
C ALA A 231 13.10 17.36 -14.27
N ASP A 232 12.35 18.44 -14.60
CA ASP A 232 12.08 19.53 -13.67
C ASP A 232 11.26 19.05 -12.47
N TYR A 233 10.21 18.24 -12.73
CA TYR A 233 9.43 17.60 -11.67
C TYR A 233 10.26 16.63 -10.81
N ALA A 234 11.13 15.82 -11.43
CA ALA A 234 12.02 14.91 -10.70
C ALA A 234 13.02 15.68 -9.81
N ASN A 235 13.61 16.76 -10.34
CA ASN A 235 14.51 17.62 -9.58
C ASN A 235 13.80 18.35 -8.43
N LYS A 236 12.56 18.81 -8.66
CA LYS A 236 11.74 19.43 -7.61
C LYS A 236 11.43 18.42 -6.51
N LEU A 237 10.96 17.21 -6.88
CA LEU A 237 10.70 16.14 -5.93
C LEU A 237 11.96 15.77 -5.13
N HIS A 238 13.13 15.69 -5.77
CA HIS A 238 14.40 15.46 -5.08
C HIS A 238 14.66 16.50 -3.98
N ARG A 239 14.48 17.78 -4.29
CA ARG A 239 14.71 18.88 -3.32
C ARG A 239 13.71 18.81 -2.17
N ILE A 240 12.43 18.61 -2.46
CA ILE A 240 11.37 18.46 -1.44
C ILE A 240 11.68 17.29 -0.53
N SER A 241 11.95 16.14 -1.12
CA SER A 241 12.22 14.91 -0.39
C SER A 241 13.47 14.99 0.49
N LYS A 242 14.50 15.69 0.02
CA LYS A 242 15.72 15.93 0.81
C LYS A 242 15.43 16.90 1.97
N ARG A 243 14.67 17.97 1.71
CA ARG A 243 14.30 18.99 2.72
C ARG A 243 13.47 18.38 3.86
N HIS A 244 12.55 17.47 3.51
CA HIS A 244 11.63 16.85 4.46
C HIS A 244 12.01 15.44 4.87
N HIS A 245 13.26 15.02 4.65
CA HIS A 245 13.80 13.73 5.05
C HIS A 245 12.83 12.58 4.71
N THR A 246 12.35 12.52 3.46
CA THR A 246 11.37 11.52 3.03
C THR A 246 11.92 10.10 3.13
N GLY A 247 11.17 9.22 3.82
CA GLY A 247 11.61 7.84 4.07
C GLY A 247 11.21 6.85 2.99
N LEU A 248 10.00 7.02 2.42
CA LEU A 248 9.43 6.05 1.48
C LEU A 248 8.43 6.73 0.53
N ILE A 249 8.49 6.37 -0.75
CA ILE A 249 7.44 6.65 -1.73
C ILE A 249 6.74 5.35 -2.09
N VAL A 250 5.42 5.33 -2.08
CA VAL A 250 4.59 4.21 -2.50
C VAL A 250 3.78 4.62 -3.71
N ILE A 251 3.90 3.87 -4.80
CA ILE A 251 3.12 4.08 -6.02
C ILE A 251 2.26 2.85 -6.25
N ASP A 252 0.95 3.02 -6.07
CA ASP A 252 -0.04 1.97 -6.28
C ASP A 252 -0.65 2.05 -7.68
N GLU A 253 -1.38 1.01 -8.10
CA GLU A 253 -2.08 0.94 -9.39
C GLU A 253 -1.15 1.15 -10.62
N MET A 254 0.07 0.63 -10.55
CA MET A 254 1.10 0.83 -11.60
C MET A 254 0.71 0.37 -12.99
N GLN A 255 -0.28 -0.50 -13.15
CA GLN A 255 -0.79 -0.88 -14.47
C GLN A 255 -1.36 0.31 -15.26
N HIS A 256 -1.77 1.38 -14.62
CA HIS A 256 -2.26 2.58 -15.29
C HIS A 256 -1.16 3.30 -16.08
N ALA A 257 0.10 3.14 -15.70
CA ALA A 257 1.24 3.67 -16.46
C ALA A 257 1.52 2.91 -17.76
N LEU A 258 0.95 1.70 -17.93
CA LEU A 258 1.19 0.87 -19.14
C LEU A 258 0.78 1.55 -20.43
N HIS A 259 -0.27 2.35 -20.42
CA HIS A 259 -0.80 3.03 -21.59
C HIS A 259 0.08 4.21 -22.07
N ALA A 260 0.91 4.74 -21.16
CA ALA A 260 1.81 5.85 -21.46
C ALA A 260 3.19 5.41 -21.98
N VAL A 261 3.45 4.11 -21.98
CA VAL A 261 4.78 3.56 -22.37
C VAL A 261 4.85 3.34 -23.87
N SER A 262 5.50 4.26 -24.57
CA SER A 262 5.91 4.05 -25.97
C SER A 262 7.09 3.08 -26.04
N LYS A 263 7.42 2.59 -27.26
CA LYS A 263 8.42 1.53 -27.53
C LYS A 263 9.83 1.75 -26.95
N ASN A 264 10.16 2.93 -26.41
CA ASN A 264 11.47 3.30 -25.85
C ASN A 264 11.46 3.48 -24.34
N ASP A 265 10.85 2.59 -23.59
CA ASP A 265 10.93 2.34 -22.13
C ASP A 265 11.17 3.57 -21.19
N PRO A 266 10.37 4.67 -21.27
CA PRO A 266 10.52 5.82 -20.39
C PRO A 266 10.18 5.49 -18.92
N LEU A 267 9.45 4.41 -18.69
CA LEU A 267 9.09 3.99 -17.33
C LEU A 267 10.31 3.46 -16.55
N PHE A 268 11.19 2.73 -17.24
CA PHE A 268 12.44 2.27 -16.63
C PHE A 268 13.31 3.44 -16.21
N ASP A 269 13.52 4.40 -17.10
CA ASP A 269 14.31 5.59 -16.83
C ASP A 269 13.68 6.42 -15.68
N PHE A 270 12.36 6.45 -15.59
CA PHE A 270 11.64 7.08 -14.48
C PHE A 270 12.00 6.44 -13.13
N PHE A 271 11.89 5.11 -12.99
CA PHE A 271 12.25 4.43 -11.74
C PHE A 271 13.73 4.52 -11.43
N VAL A 272 14.57 4.46 -12.46
CA VAL A 272 16.01 4.70 -12.31
C VAL A 272 16.27 6.10 -11.80
N ASN A 273 15.59 7.10 -12.33
CA ASN A 273 15.72 8.47 -11.88
C ASN A 273 15.17 8.65 -10.47
N LEU A 274 13.98 8.10 -10.16
CA LEU A 274 13.39 8.19 -8.83
C LEU A 274 14.32 7.58 -7.77
N THR A 275 14.87 6.41 -8.02
CA THR A 275 15.71 5.70 -7.05
C THR A 275 17.15 6.18 -7.00
N ASN A 276 17.70 6.69 -8.10
CA ASN A 276 19.10 7.15 -8.16
C ASN A 276 19.22 8.66 -7.98
N VAL A 277 18.37 9.44 -8.67
CA VAL A 277 18.42 10.92 -8.61
C VAL A 277 17.76 11.43 -7.36
N VAL A 278 16.54 10.96 -7.08
CA VAL A 278 15.81 11.32 -5.86
C VAL A 278 16.41 10.59 -4.64
N GLY A 279 16.88 9.35 -4.82
CA GLY A 279 17.59 8.57 -3.81
C GLY A 279 16.68 8.14 -2.65
N ILE A 280 15.38 7.96 -2.90
CA ILE A 280 14.40 7.56 -1.89
C ILE A 280 13.91 6.15 -2.21
N PRO A 281 13.67 5.32 -1.19
CA PRO A 281 13.04 4.01 -1.38
C PRO A 281 11.68 4.13 -2.05
N VAL A 282 11.40 3.17 -2.93
CA VAL A 282 10.13 3.10 -3.64
C VAL A 282 9.52 1.71 -3.49
N ILE A 283 8.27 1.65 -3.07
CA ILE A 283 7.43 0.45 -3.18
C ILE A 283 6.43 0.68 -4.29
N VAL A 284 6.33 -0.27 -5.21
CA VAL A 284 5.34 -0.25 -6.28
C VAL A 284 4.34 -1.38 -6.09
N SER A 285 3.08 -1.10 -6.38
CA SER A 285 2.02 -2.11 -6.33
C SER A 285 1.21 -2.07 -7.61
N GLY A 286 0.71 -3.23 -8.02
CA GLY A 286 -0.12 -3.32 -9.21
C GLY A 286 -0.57 -4.73 -9.54
N THR A 287 -1.20 -4.87 -10.71
CA THR A 287 -1.63 -6.16 -11.24
C THR A 287 -0.43 -6.95 -11.79
N PRO A 288 -0.59 -8.26 -12.09
CA PRO A 288 0.47 -9.06 -12.71
C PRO A 288 0.98 -8.45 -14.03
N LYS A 289 0.10 -7.74 -14.77
CA LYS A 289 0.49 -7.01 -15.98
C LYS A 289 1.50 -5.89 -15.68
N ALA A 290 1.34 -5.19 -14.55
CA ALA A 290 2.30 -4.17 -14.13
C ALA A 290 3.69 -4.78 -13.83
N ALA A 291 3.75 -6.00 -13.31
CA ALA A 291 5.02 -6.68 -13.07
C ALA A 291 5.87 -6.86 -14.33
N GLN A 292 5.25 -7.01 -15.51
CA GLN A 292 5.94 -7.12 -16.80
C GLN A 292 6.76 -5.89 -17.15
N LEU A 293 6.35 -4.69 -16.70
CA LEU A 293 7.09 -3.45 -16.93
C LEU A 293 8.52 -3.52 -16.41
N PHE A 294 8.72 -4.29 -15.35
CA PHE A 294 10.00 -4.40 -14.64
C PHE A 294 10.87 -5.56 -15.14
N ARG A 295 10.31 -6.46 -15.98
CA ARG A 295 11.02 -7.63 -16.51
C ARG A 295 11.85 -7.38 -17.74
N LYS A 296 11.58 -6.32 -18.49
CA LYS A 296 12.19 -6.07 -19.80
C LYS A 296 13.71 -5.98 -19.78
N THR A 297 14.31 -5.63 -18.63
CA THR A 297 15.76 -5.62 -18.48
C THR A 297 16.17 -6.22 -17.13
N LEU A 298 17.29 -6.97 -17.12
CA LEU A 298 17.89 -7.51 -15.88
C LEU A 298 18.16 -6.40 -14.85
N ARG A 299 18.49 -5.19 -15.31
CA ARG A 299 18.72 -4.03 -14.47
C ARG A 299 17.46 -3.56 -13.75
N SER A 300 16.30 -3.55 -14.43
CA SER A 300 15.01 -3.20 -13.84
C SER A 300 14.56 -4.23 -12.81
N ALA A 301 14.60 -5.51 -13.21
CA ALA A 301 14.22 -6.62 -12.35
C ALA A 301 15.07 -6.63 -11.06
N ARG A 302 16.41 -6.52 -11.19
CA ARG A 302 17.32 -6.50 -10.04
C ARG A 302 17.05 -5.33 -9.07
N ARG A 303 16.62 -4.18 -9.57
CA ARG A 303 16.34 -3.01 -8.71
C ARG A 303 15.07 -3.18 -7.93
N ILE A 304 13.96 -3.51 -8.60
CA ILE A 304 12.66 -3.67 -7.93
C ILE A 304 12.66 -4.84 -6.95
N SER A 305 13.54 -5.82 -7.17
CA SER A 305 13.71 -6.96 -6.27
C SER A 305 14.80 -6.76 -5.23
N SER A 306 15.34 -5.55 -5.05
CA SER A 306 16.40 -5.31 -4.05
C SER A 306 15.98 -5.65 -2.63
N GLN A 307 14.67 -5.54 -2.32
CA GLN A 307 14.01 -6.01 -1.09
C GLN A 307 12.92 -7.05 -1.36
N GLY A 308 12.94 -7.65 -2.55
CA GLY A 308 12.02 -8.69 -2.97
C GLY A 308 10.81 -8.19 -3.75
N VAL A 309 10.18 -9.15 -4.43
CA VAL A 309 8.89 -9.00 -5.09
C VAL A 309 7.92 -9.93 -4.39
N MET A 310 6.85 -9.38 -3.84
CA MET A 310 5.81 -10.12 -3.15
C MET A 310 4.66 -10.43 -4.11
N SER A 311 4.27 -11.70 -4.20
CA SER A 311 3.04 -12.12 -4.87
C SER A 311 1.86 -11.98 -3.94
N TRP A 312 0.75 -11.45 -4.45
CA TRP A 312 -0.46 -11.22 -3.66
C TRP A 312 -1.70 -11.71 -4.40
N ASP A 313 -1.99 -13.00 -4.28
CA ASP A 313 -3.04 -13.66 -5.06
C ASP A 313 -4.33 -13.94 -4.25
N GLY A 314 -4.53 -13.24 -3.14
CA GLY A 314 -5.67 -13.44 -2.24
C GLY A 314 -5.43 -14.53 -1.20
N VAL A 315 -6.51 -15.01 -0.58
CA VAL A 315 -6.50 -16.01 0.51
C VAL A 315 -6.70 -17.38 -0.10
N ARG A 316 -5.62 -18.01 -0.58
CA ARG A 316 -5.70 -19.32 -1.25
C ARG A 316 -5.36 -20.51 -0.34
N ASN A 317 -4.62 -20.26 0.73
CA ASN A 317 -4.31 -21.31 1.72
C ASN A 317 -5.59 -21.70 2.47
N VAL A 318 -5.83 -23.00 2.62
CA VAL A 318 -7.07 -23.54 3.24
C VAL A 318 -7.21 -23.09 4.69
N ASP A 319 -6.13 -23.05 5.46
CA ASP A 319 -6.17 -22.64 6.86
C ASP A 319 -6.41 -21.13 7.00
N ASP A 320 -5.78 -20.33 6.15
CA ASP A 320 -6.00 -18.88 6.12
C ASP A 320 -7.42 -18.55 5.65
N TRP A 321 -7.97 -19.29 4.68
CA TRP A 321 -9.36 -19.14 4.27
C TRP A 321 -10.33 -19.49 5.40
N LYS A 322 -10.07 -20.57 6.12
CA LYS A 322 -10.86 -20.97 7.29
C LYS A 322 -10.80 -19.90 8.38
N ARG A 323 -9.63 -19.35 8.64
CA ARG A 323 -9.45 -18.23 9.59
C ARG A 323 -10.20 -16.99 9.12
N PHE A 324 -10.10 -16.65 7.84
CA PHE A 324 -10.83 -15.54 7.21
C PHE A 324 -12.34 -15.67 7.40
N CYS A 325 -12.92 -16.82 7.04
CA CYS A 325 -14.32 -17.10 7.23
C CYS A 325 -14.74 -17.07 8.71
N ASN A 326 -13.90 -17.59 9.62
CA ASN A 326 -14.15 -17.58 11.06
C ASN A 326 -14.18 -16.16 11.64
N GLN A 327 -13.39 -15.24 11.12
CA GLN A 327 -13.45 -13.83 11.54
C GLN A 327 -14.65 -13.13 10.92
N LEU A 328 -14.86 -13.31 9.61
CA LEU A 328 -15.94 -12.66 8.87
C LEU A 328 -17.32 -13.03 9.41
N GLN A 329 -17.56 -14.31 9.71
CA GLN A 329 -18.85 -14.81 10.23
C GLN A 329 -19.26 -14.24 11.59
N LYS A 330 -18.35 -13.61 12.34
CA LYS A 330 -18.70 -12.94 13.62
C LYS A 330 -19.60 -11.73 13.39
N TYR A 331 -19.50 -11.12 12.21
CA TYR A 331 -20.20 -9.91 11.82
C TYR A 331 -21.44 -10.23 10.99
N GLN A 332 -22.44 -10.81 11.66
CA GLN A 332 -23.75 -11.10 11.05
C GLN A 332 -24.85 -10.35 11.80
N TRP A 333 -25.63 -9.57 11.07
CA TRP A 333 -26.79 -8.82 11.58
C TRP A 333 -28.12 -9.50 11.23
N LEU A 334 -28.10 -10.78 10.92
CA LEU A 334 -29.26 -11.61 10.65
C LEU A 334 -29.93 -12.05 11.96
N ALA A 335 -31.24 -12.08 12.00
CA ALA A 335 -31.98 -12.54 13.19
C ALA A 335 -31.72 -14.02 13.51
N LYS A 336 -31.48 -14.84 12.49
CA LYS A 336 -31.14 -16.27 12.60
C LYS A 336 -29.67 -16.51 12.27
N ALA A 337 -28.78 -15.64 12.76
CA ALA A 337 -27.35 -15.77 12.51
C ALA A 337 -26.82 -17.13 12.98
N ALA A 338 -26.07 -17.80 12.11
CA ALA A 338 -25.45 -19.09 12.39
C ALA A 338 -24.00 -19.15 11.86
N PRO A 339 -23.13 -19.99 12.44
CA PRO A 339 -21.82 -20.22 11.88
C PRO A 339 -21.90 -20.71 10.43
N LEU A 340 -20.97 -20.26 9.58
CA LEU A 340 -20.87 -20.76 8.21
C LEU A 340 -20.48 -22.24 8.24
N SER A 341 -21.28 -23.09 7.60
CA SER A 341 -20.93 -24.51 7.39
C SER A 341 -19.69 -24.64 6.49
N ASP A 342 -19.02 -25.77 6.56
CA ASP A 342 -17.86 -26.00 5.70
C ASP A 342 -18.23 -26.03 4.21
N SER A 343 -19.44 -26.51 3.87
CA SER A 343 -19.98 -26.44 2.51
C SER A 343 -20.18 -25.00 2.05
N LEU A 344 -20.70 -24.13 2.91
CA LEU A 344 -20.93 -22.72 2.57
C LEU A 344 -19.61 -21.94 2.46
N ARG A 345 -18.60 -22.24 3.30
CA ARG A 345 -17.24 -21.70 3.19
C ARG A 345 -16.57 -22.10 1.89
N LYS A 346 -16.70 -23.38 1.51
CA LYS A 346 -16.19 -23.92 0.23
C LYS A 346 -16.87 -23.23 -0.94
N TYR A 347 -18.20 -23.08 -0.89
CA TYR A 347 -18.96 -22.40 -1.93
C TYR A 347 -18.56 -20.93 -2.07
N MET A 348 -18.40 -20.22 -0.97
CA MET A 348 -17.91 -18.83 -0.98
C MET A 348 -16.49 -18.73 -1.56
N LEU A 349 -15.58 -19.69 -1.26
CA LEU A 349 -14.27 -19.76 -1.88
C LEU A 349 -14.35 -19.97 -3.39
N GLU A 350 -15.24 -20.87 -3.82
CA GLU A 350 -15.48 -21.14 -5.24
C GLU A 350 -15.95 -19.89 -5.99
N LEU A 351 -16.90 -19.15 -5.44
CA LEU A 351 -17.43 -17.94 -6.06
C LEU A 351 -16.41 -16.79 -6.07
N SER A 352 -15.66 -16.62 -5.01
CA SER A 352 -14.72 -15.50 -4.85
C SER A 352 -13.29 -15.81 -5.30
N GLN A 353 -12.96 -17.07 -5.54
CA GLN A 353 -11.59 -17.53 -5.83
C GLN A 353 -10.57 -17.06 -4.76
N GLY A 354 -11.02 -16.90 -3.51
CA GLY A 354 -10.21 -16.44 -2.39
C GLY A 354 -9.83 -14.97 -2.43
N LEU A 355 -10.45 -14.17 -3.30
CA LEU A 355 -10.22 -12.73 -3.36
C LEU A 355 -11.07 -12.00 -2.32
N PRO A 356 -10.47 -11.33 -1.30
CA PRO A 356 -11.23 -10.59 -0.28
C PRO A 356 -12.14 -9.52 -0.88
N GLY A 357 -11.71 -8.85 -1.96
CA GLY A 357 -12.49 -7.84 -2.67
C GLY A 357 -13.74 -8.39 -3.37
N VAL A 358 -13.89 -9.72 -3.45
CA VAL A 358 -15.10 -10.40 -3.93
C VAL A 358 -15.84 -11.09 -2.78
N ALA A 359 -15.11 -11.75 -1.89
CA ALA A 359 -15.68 -12.52 -0.79
C ALA A 359 -16.43 -11.65 0.23
N ILE A 360 -15.86 -10.48 0.59
CA ILE A 360 -16.49 -9.56 1.55
C ILE A 360 -17.77 -8.95 0.98
N PRO A 361 -17.79 -8.38 -0.24
CA PRO A 361 -19.02 -7.92 -0.87
C PRO A 361 -20.06 -9.02 -1.05
N LEU A 362 -19.67 -10.24 -1.45
CA LEU A 362 -20.58 -11.37 -1.55
C LEU A 362 -21.25 -11.67 -0.20
N PHE A 363 -20.49 -11.77 0.86
CA PHE A 363 -21.00 -12.00 2.22
C PHE A 363 -21.89 -10.85 2.71
N GLN A 364 -21.52 -9.62 2.40
CA GLN A 364 -22.29 -8.41 2.73
C GLN A 364 -23.63 -8.39 1.99
N MET A 365 -23.61 -8.56 0.66
CA MET A 365 -24.81 -8.54 -0.16
C MET A 365 -25.75 -9.72 0.13
N SER A 366 -25.17 -10.88 0.51
CA SER A 366 -25.97 -12.03 0.95
C SER A 366 -26.72 -11.75 2.26
N GLN A 367 -26.15 -10.98 3.18
CA GLN A 367 -26.86 -10.52 4.37
C GLN A 367 -27.98 -9.53 4.00
N TYR A 368 -27.72 -8.56 3.09
CA TYR A 368 -28.75 -7.66 2.60
C TYR A 368 -29.93 -8.44 2.00
N GLN A 369 -29.65 -9.40 1.14
CA GLN A 369 -30.68 -10.23 0.50
C GLN A 369 -31.46 -11.03 1.54
N ALA A 370 -30.80 -11.68 2.50
CA ALA A 370 -31.43 -12.48 3.54
C ALA A 370 -32.29 -11.66 4.51
N ILE A 371 -31.93 -10.40 4.76
CA ILE A 371 -32.74 -9.47 5.56
C ILE A 371 -33.97 -9.05 4.76
N CYS A 372 -33.79 -8.57 3.53
CA CYS A 372 -34.91 -8.08 2.69
C CYS A 372 -35.90 -9.18 2.29
N SER A 373 -35.44 -10.43 2.13
CA SER A 373 -36.35 -11.57 1.83
C SER A 373 -37.06 -12.14 3.07
N GLY A 374 -36.62 -11.75 4.28
CA GLY A 374 -37.11 -12.30 5.53
C GLY A 374 -36.59 -13.71 5.86
N GLU A 375 -35.69 -14.28 5.09
CA GLU A 375 -35.08 -15.58 5.38
C GLU A 375 -34.22 -15.54 6.64
N GLU A 376 -33.56 -14.41 6.88
CA GLU A 376 -32.79 -14.10 8.06
C GLU A 376 -31.64 -15.07 8.37
N LYS A 377 -31.16 -15.78 7.36
CA LYS A 377 -29.99 -16.67 7.45
C LYS A 377 -29.23 -16.72 6.14
N LEU A 378 -27.93 -17.04 6.20
CA LEU A 378 -27.13 -17.28 5.01
C LEU A 378 -27.30 -18.73 4.52
N SER A 379 -27.53 -18.88 3.23
CA SER A 379 -27.61 -20.17 2.55
C SER A 379 -26.84 -20.13 1.22
N ALA A 380 -26.62 -21.29 0.60
CA ALA A 380 -25.98 -21.35 -0.71
C ALA A 380 -26.88 -20.75 -1.79
N GLU A 381 -28.20 -20.89 -1.64
CA GLU A 381 -29.21 -20.32 -2.53
C GLU A 381 -29.12 -18.78 -2.53
N VAL A 382 -29.14 -18.16 -1.36
CA VAL A 382 -29.01 -16.70 -1.20
C VAL A 382 -27.67 -16.21 -1.79
N MET A 383 -26.57 -16.89 -1.53
CA MET A 383 -25.27 -16.51 -2.10
C MET A 383 -25.25 -16.65 -3.62
N ARG A 384 -25.88 -17.68 -4.17
CA ARG A 384 -25.99 -17.88 -5.60
C ARG A 384 -26.80 -16.79 -6.27
N GLU A 385 -27.99 -16.48 -5.76
CA GLU A 385 -28.85 -15.42 -6.27
C GLU A 385 -28.09 -14.07 -6.30
N VAL A 386 -27.46 -13.70 -5.20
CA VAL A 386 -26.68 -12.48 -5.11
C VAL A 386 -25.55 -12.46 -6.14
N TYR A 387 -24.83 -13.58 -6.29
CA TYR A 387 -23.73 -13.67 -7.24
C TYR A 387 -24.21 -13.55 -8.69
N GLU A 388 -25.31 -14.25 -9.05
CA GLU A 388 -25.88 -14.25 -10.40
C GLU A 388 -26.54 -12.91 -10.76
N GLU A 389 -27.23 -12.25 -9.81
CA GLU A 389 -27.96 -11.02 -10.10
C GLU A 389 -27.13 -9.75 -9.88
N LYS A 390 -26.41 -9.67 -8.75
CA LYS A 390 -25.75 -8.42 -8.33
C LYS A 390 -24.26 -8.39 -8.64
N MET A 391 -23.65 -9.57 -8.84
CA MET A 391 -22.21 -9.71 -9.13
C MET A 391 -21.94 -10.38 -10.49
N ALA A 392 -22.94 -10.43 -11.36
CA ALA A 392 -22.85 -11.07 -12.68
C ALA A 392 -21.66 -10.59 -13.53
N SER A 393 -21.31 -9.31 -13.42
CA SER A 393 -20.16 -8.72 -14.14
C SER A 393 -18.81 -9.35 -13.76
N LEU A 394 -18.69 -9.93 -12.56
CA LEU A 394 -17.47 -10.60 -12.09
C LEU A 394 -17.39 -12.06 -12.54
N SER A 395 -18.53 -12.68 -12.89
CA SER A 395 -18.62 -14.11 -13.20
C SER A 395 -17.67 -14.56 -14.32
N PRO A 396 -17.53 -13.86 -15.46
CA PRO A 396 -16.58 -14.27 -16.50
C PRO A 396 -15.13 -14.26 -16.03
N MET A 397 -14.74 -13.27 -15.25
CA MET A 397 -13.38 -13.13 -14.69
C MET A 397 -13.10 -14.22 -13.66
N MET A 398 -14.04 -14.47 -12.73
CA MET A 398 -13.91 -15.56 -11.74
C MET A 398 -13.87 -16.93 -12.40
N SER A 399 -14.63 -17.15 -13.47
CA SER A 399 -14.58 -18.36 -14.28
C SER A 399 -13.22 -18.54 -14.97
N ALA A 400 -12.62 -17.47 -15.47
CA ALA A 400 -11.29 -17.50 -16.07
C ALA A 400 -10.23 -17.90 -15.02
N ILE A 401 -10.26 -17.30 -13.83
CA ILE A 401 -9.36 -17.64 -12.73
C ILE A 401 -9.54 -19.10 -12.31
N ARG A 402 -10.79 -19.56 -12.13
CA ARG A 402 -11.12 -20.93 -11.75
C ARG A 402 -10.60 -21.96 -12.75
N SER A 403 -10.65 -21.63 -14.05
CA SER A 403 -10.20 -22.56 -15.11
C SER A 403 -8.68 -22.76 -15.12
N GLY A 404 -7.89 -21.89 -14.50
CA GLY A 404 -6.44 -21.85 -14.62
C GLY A 404 -5.91 -21.67 -16.06
N ASN A 405 -6.82 -21.41 -17.00
CA ASN A 405 -6.46 -21.30 -18.43
C ASN A 405 -5.90 -19.93 -18.74
N LYS A 406 -4.59 -19.87 -19.01
CA LYS A 406 -3.86 -18.64 -19.33
C LYS A 406 -4.50 -17.85 -20.48
N ALA A 407 -4.98 -18.52 -21.54
CA ALA A 407 -5.59 -17.85 -22.67
C ALA A 407 -6.91 -17.15 -22.31
N ARG A 408 -7.71 -17.75 -21.42
CA ARG A 408 -8.94 -17.12 -20.91
C ARG A 408 -8.62 -15.96 -19.98
N MET A 409 -7.61 -16.10 -19.14
CA MET A 409 -7.18 -15.06 -18.24
C MET A 409 -6.57 -13.86 -18.98
N LEU A 410 -5.89 -14.08 -20.13
CA LEU A 410 -5.35 -13.01 -21.00
C LEU A 410 -6.41 -12.07 -21.58
N ALA A 411 -7.67 -12.50 -21.65
CA ALA A 411 -8.77 -11.65 -22.08
C ALA A 411 -9.10 -10.52 -21.05
N TYR A 412 -8.57 -10.61 -19.83
CA TYR A 412 -8.81 -9.66 -18.76
C TYR A 412 -7.50 -9.03 -18.32
N ASP A 413 -7.37 -7.74 -18.53
CA ASP A 413 -6.15 -6.97 -18.23
C ASP A 413 -5.63 -7.11 -16.80
N ASP A 414 -6.54 -7.38 -15.84
CA ASP A 414 -6.23 -7.51 -14.42
C ASP A 414 -5.76 -8.91 -13.98
N LEU A 415 -5.91 -9.92 -14.84
CA LEU A 415 -5.69 -11.32 -14.47
C LEU A 415 -4.34 -11.88 -14.89
N LEU A 416 -3.79 -11.42 -16.00
CA LEU A 416 -2.51 -11.89 -16.50
C LEU A 416 -1.61 -10.76 -17.01
N GLY A 417 -0.47 -10.69 -16.37
CA GLY A 417 0.81 -10.56 -17.01
C GLY A 417 1.41 -11.94 -17.25
N ASP A 418 2.39 -12.05 -18.13
CA ASP A 418 3.16 -13.27 -18.29
C ASP A 418 3.62 -13.70 -16.90
N THR A 419 3.21 -14.86 -16.53
CA THR A 419 3.02 -15.38 -15.18
C THR A 419 4.17 -15.09 -14.21
N LEU A 420 3.82 -14.84 -12.95
CA LEU A 420 4.72 -15.01 -11.78
C LEU A 420 5.51 -16.34 -11.83
N ASN A 421 4.95 -17.40 -12.41
CA ASN A 421 5.66 -18.64 -12.73
C ASN A 421 6.87 -18.44 -13.66
N ASP A 422 6.90 -17.41 -14.52
CA ASP A 422 8.09 -17.10 -15.32
C ASP A 422 9.12 -16.28 -14.53
N ILE A 423 8.71 -15.60 -13.43
CA ILE A 423 9.68 -15.03 -12.47
C ILE A 423 10.30 -16.17 -11.66
N VAL A 424 9.48 -17.07 -11.17
CA VAL A 424 9.92 -18.28 -10.47
C VAL A 424 10.69 -19.17 -11.44
N GLY A 425 10.23 -19.40 -12.67
CA GLY A 425 10.90 -20.21 -13.67
C GLY A 425 12.24 -19.63 -14.16
N THR A 426 12.40 -18.30 -14.25
CA THR A 426 13.72 -17.66 -14.49
C THR A 426 14.61 -17.73 -13.26
N MET A 427 14.06 -17.58 -12.05
CA MET A 427 14.81 -17.77 -10.82
C MET A 427 15.20 -19.26 -10.64
N GLU A 428 14.35 -20.22 -10.99
CA GLU A 428 14.63 -21.65 -11.00
C GLU A 428 15.66 -22.04 -12.09
N ALA A 429 15.57 -21.45 -13.27
CA ALA A 429 16.57 -21.65 -14.32
C ALA A 429 17.94 -21.06 -13.93
N ASP A 430 17.95 -19.93 -13.27
CA ASP A 430 19.15 -19.32 -12.71
C ASP A 430 19.67 -20.09 -11.48
N ALA A 431 18.78 -20.58 -10.60
CA ALA A 431 19.16 -21.43 -9.48
C ALA A 431 19.76 -22.79 -9.96
N LYS A 432 19.19 -23.42 -11.00
CA LYS A 432 19.76 -24.60 -11.66
C LYS A 432 21.12 -24.29 -12.31
N ARG A 433 21.26 -23.11 -12.92
CA ARG A 433 22.50 -22.67 -13.55
C ARG A 433 23.62 -22.38 -12.56
N TYR A 434 23.27 -21.98 -11.32
CA TYR A 434 24.20 -21.68 -10.24
C TYR A 434 24.35 -22.81 -9.21
N GLY A 435 23.80 -24.02 -9.48
CA GLY A 435 24.02 -25.23 -8.67
C GLY A 435 23.19 -25.34 -7.39
N TYR A 436 22.16 -24.53 -7.21
CA TYR A 436 21.22 -24.64 -6.08
C TYR A 436 20.14 -25.69 -6.33
N GLN A 437 20.53 -26.96 -6.48
CA GLN A 437 19.60 -28.06 -6.77
C GLN A 437 18.67 -28.45 -5.61
N GLU A 438 19.02 -28.13 -4.38
CA GLU A 438 18.23 -28.51 -3.20
C GLU A 438 16.93 -27.72 -3.04
N LEU A 439 16.91 -26.42 -3.42
CA LEU A 439 15.70 -25.60 -3.36
C LEU A 439 14.64 -25.96 -4.42
N ALA A 440 15.08 -26.49 -5.57
CA ALA A 440 14.19 -26.91 -6.64
C ALA A 440 13.40 -28.18 -6.25
N MET A 441 14.01 -29.12 -5.51
CA MET A 441 13.35 -30.35 -5.06
C MET A 441 12.31 -30.13 -3.97
N GLU A 442 12.45 -29.10 -3.15
CA GLU A 442 11.45 -28.72 -2.14
C GLU A 442 10.23 -28.05 -2.80
N HIS A 443 10.45 -27.33 -3.90
CA HIS A 443 9.39 -26.69 -4.69
C HIS A 443 8.56 -27.70 -5.50
N GLU A 444 9.19 -28.71 -6.12
CA GLU A 444 8.49 -29.81 -6.80
C GLU A 444 7.62 -30.65 -5.84
N LYS A 445 8.06 -30.85 -4.60
CA LYS A 445 7.24 -31.50 -3.56
C LYS A 445 6.03 -30.64 -3.16
N ASN A 446 6.16 -29.32 -3.11
CA ASN A 446 5.07 -28.41 -2.81
C ASN A 446 4.09 -28.27 -3.99
N GLU A 447 4.54 -28.24 -5.24
CA GLU A 447 3.66 -28.26 -6.42
C GLU A 447 2.89 -29.57 -6.54
N SER A 448 3.53 -30.71 -6.28
CA SER A 448 2.86 -32.00 -6.23
C SER A 448 1.81 -32.08 -5.11
N ALA A 449 2.04 -31.42 -3.97
CA ALA A 449 1.08 -31.30 -2.88
C ALA A 449 -0.08 -30.37 -3.24
N ILE A 450 0.16 -29.27 -3.94
CA ILE A 450 -0.86 -28.34 -4.42
C ILE A 450 -1.73 -28.99 -5.50
N ASP A 451 -1.15 -29.77 -6.42
CA ASP A 451 -1.87 -30.53 -7.43
C ASP A 451 -2.69 -31.69 -6.82
N ALA A 452 -2.17 -32.35 -5.80
CA ALA A 452 -2.88 -33.39 -5.04
C ALA A 452 -4.07 -32.80 -4.26
N VAL A 453 -3.89 -31.63 -3.64
CA VAL A 453 -4.98 -30.91 -2.95
C VAL A 453 -6.01 -30.39 -3.94
N SER A 454 -5.60 -29.90 -5.11
CA SER A 454 -6.50 -29.46 -6.17
C SER A 454 -7.34 -30.62 -6.74
N ARG A 455 -6.78 -31.82 -6.84
CA ARG A 455 -7.51 -33.05 -7.25
C ARG A 455 -8.44 -33.58 -6.17
N LEU A 456 -8.09 -33.43 -4.89
CA LEU A 456 -8.95 -33.78 -3.75
C LEU A 456 -10.11 -32.80 -3.54
N LEU A 457 -9.99 -31.60 -4.05
CA LEU A 457 -11.05 -30.59 -4.01
C LEU A 457 -12.02 -30.66 -5.21
N LEU A 458 -11.69 -31.50 -6.22
CA LEU A 458 -12.50 -31.73 -7.42
C LEU A 458 -13.29 -33.07 -7.36
N CYS A 459 -13.15 -33.87 -6.29
CA CYS A 459 -13.99 -35.03 -5.92
C CYS A 459 -14.90 -34.64 -4.71
#